data_d27e1e8efcadc579f077bacbdca47d82
#
_entry.id   d27e1e8efcadc579f077bacbdca47d82
#
_cell.length_a   1.000
_cell.length_b   1.000
_cell.length_c   1.000
_cell.angle_alpha   90.00
_cell.angle_beta   90.00
_cell.angle_gamma   90.00
#
_symmetry.space_group_name_H-M   'P 1'
#
loop_
_entity.id
_entity.type
_entity.pdbx_description
1 polymer ?
#
loop_
_entity_poly.entity_id
_entity_poly.type
_entity_poly.pdbx_seq_one_letter_code
_entity_poly.pdbx_strand_id
1 'polypeptide(L)'
;LAKDEAEVATAIFQNVEMIEAKHRGLDVDFFSFKDWGVPDFLQLIFITSPTILEEQKEVLTRFIKVIRKSIDYISQHEEEVKSIYFNYTKQDANNPVLNEILTATLPQFVHDFSMSADYYDRLQQWLKQTGKIEKTIDPKSYWTNRIAF
;
A
#
# COMPACT_ATOMS: atom_id res chain seq x y z
N LEU A 1 8.94 13.08 -17.12
CA LEU A 1 7.63 13.67 -17.49
C LEU A 1 7.66 15.18 -17.27
N ALA A 2 7.52 15.72 -16.08
CA ALA A 2 7.41 17.16 -15.83
C ALA A 2 8.59 18.02 -16.32
N LYS A 3 9.76 17.42 -16.60
CA LYS A 3 10.97 18.07 -17.13
C LYS A 3 11.32 17.64 -18.55
N ASP A 4 10.43 16.91 -19.21
CA ASP A 4 10.66 16.28 -20.54
C ASP A 4 11.91 15.37 -20.61
N GLU A 5 12.34 14.84 -19.46
CA GLU A 5 13.49 13.94 -19.39
C GLU A 5 13.10 12.45 -19.60
N ALA A 6 11.80 12.15 -19.54
CA ALA A 6 11.26 10.80 -19.73
C ALA A 6 9.82 10.86 -20.22
N GLU A 7 9.42 9.91 -21.07
CA GLU A 7 8.05 9.74 -21.56
C GLU A 7 7.22 8.85 -20.64
N VAL A 8 7.87 7.96 -19.86
CA VAL A 8 7.21 7.00 -18.96
C VAL A 8 7.87 7.03 -17.59
N ALA A 9 7.05 6.95 -16.54
CA ALA A 9 7.48 6.74 -15.17
C ALA A 9 6.83 5.46 -14.61
N THR A 10 7.56 4.71 -13.79
CA THR A 10 7.07 3.49 -13.13
C THR A 10 7.09 3.63 -11.62
N ALA A 11 6.45 2.71 -10.92
CA ALA A 11 6.34 2.70 -9.45
C ALA A 11 5.69 3.98 -8.89
N ILE A 12 4.67 4.47 -9.58
CA ILE A 12 3.83 5.59 -9.16
C ILE A 12 2.50 5.08 -8.59
N PHE A 13 1.91 5.85 -7.68
CA PHE A 13 0.58 5.58 -7.15
C PHE A 13 -0.47 6.41 -7.90
N GLN A 14 -1.52 5.73 -8.35
CA GLN A 14 -2.61 6.38 -9.06
C GLN A 14 -3.30 7.46 -8.21
N ASN A 15 -3.41 7.22 -6.92
CA ASN A 15 -4.04 8.11 -5.95
C ASN A 15 -3.12 9.22 -5.41
N VAL A 16 -1.88 9.32 -5.87
CA VAL A 16 -0.91 10.36 -5.46
C VAL A 16 -0.33 11.05 -6.68
N GLU A 17 0.65 10.46 -7.34
CA GLU A 17 1.42 11.12 -8.42
C GLU A 17 0.59 11.43 -9.66
N MET A 18 -0.45 10.62 -9.96
CA MET A 18 -1.35 10.95 -11.06
C MET A 18 -2.19 12.20 -10.76
N ILE A 19 -2.62 12.37 -9.50
CA ILE A 19 -3.34 13.58 -9.06
C ILE A 19 -2.40 14.78 -9.16
N GLU A 20 -1.17 14.67 -8.63
CA GLU A 20 -0.17 15.74 -8.74
C GLU A 20 0.14 16.12 -10.18
N ALA A 21 0.30 15.13 -11.07
CA ALA A 21 0.59 15.37 -12.48
C ALA A 21 -0.54 16.17 -13.17
N LYS A 22 -1.79 15.79 -12.93
CA LYS A 22 -2.97 16.49 -13.44
C LYS A 22 -3.06 17.93 -12.93
N HIS A 23 -2.82 18.15 -11.65
CA HIS A 23 -2.80 19.50 -11.07
C HIS A 23 -1.66 20.38 -11.62
N ARG A 24 -0.59 19.77 -12.11
CA ARG A 24 0.49 20.47 -12.85
C ARG A 24 0.16 20.70 -14.34
N GLY A 25 -1.03 20.30 -14.79
CA GLY A 25 -1.47 20.45 -16.17
C GLY A 25 -0.79 19.49 -17.15
N LEU A 26 -0.21 18.38 -16.65
CA LEU A 26 0.36 17.34 -17.51
C LEU A 26 -0.75 16.48 -18.09
N ASP A 27 -0.69 16.25 -19.40
CA ASP A 27 -1.55 15.29 -20.09
C ASP A 27 -0.92 13.89 -19.91
N VAL A 28 -1.41 13.15 -18.94
CA VAL A 28 -0.87 11.85 -18.54
C VAL A 28 -1.96 10.79 -18.48
N ASP A 29 -1.61 9.58 -18.89
CA ASP A 29 -2.45 8.40 -18.75
C ASP A 29 -1.78 7.37 -17.82
N PHE A 30 -2.53 6.34 -17.45
CA PHE A 30 -2.11 5.35 -16.46
C PHE A 30 -2.32 3.93 -17.00
N PHE A 31 -1.29 3.11 -16.89
CA PHE A 31 -1.31 1.69 -17.23
C PHE A 31 -1.19 0.87 -15.96
N SER A 32 -2.26 0.14 -15.60
CA SER A 32 -2.21 -0.81 -14.50
C SER A 32 -1.35 -2.01 -14.88
N PHE A 33 -0.37 -2.37 -14.07
CA PHE A 33 0.43 -3.57 -14.28
C PHE A 33 -0.41 -4.85 -14.38
N LYS A 34 -1.53 -4.90 -13.68
CA LYS A 34 -2.47 -6.01 -13.70
C LYS A 34 -3.05 -6.25 -15.09
N ASP A 35 -3.37 -5.20 -15.81
CA ASP A 35 -3.93 -5.28 -17.17
C ASP A 35 -2.92 -5.83 -18.19
N TRP A 36 -1.64 -5.84 -17.82
CA TRP A 36 -0.52 -6.30 -18.62
C TRP A 36 0.10 -7.60 -18.10
N GLY A 37 -0.64 -8.37 -17.31
CA GLY A 37 -0.26 -9.71 -16.87
C GLY A 37 0.65 -9.78 -15.65
N VAL A 38 0.89 -8.68 -14.97
CA VAL A 38 1.51 -8.71 -13.64
C VAL A 38 0.43 -9.11 -12.62
N PRO A 39 0.66 -10.14 -11.80
CA PRO A 39 -0.32 -10.50 -10.76
C PRO A 39 -0.57 -9.34 -9.80
N ASP A 40 -1.76 -9.27 -9.24
CA ASP A 40 -2.01 -8.41 -8.09
C ASP A 40 -1.02 -8.70 -6.98
N PHE A 41 -0.39 -7.67 -6.42
CA PHE A 41 0.55 -7.84 -5.33
C PHE A 41 0.37 -6.74 -4.27
N LEU A 42 0.64 -7.10 -3.04
CA LEU A 42 0.61 -6.18 -1.91
C LEU A 42 1.83 -5.26 -1.97
N GLN A 43 1.62 -3.98 -2.12
CA GLN A 43 2.72 -3.01 -2.19
C GLN A 43 3.25 -2.65 -0.80
N LEU A 44 2.37 -2.60 0.19
CA LEU A 44 2.71 -2.24 1.56
C LEU A 44 2.36 -3.39 2.48
N ILE A 45 3.36 -3.90 3.18
CA ILE A 45 3.24 -5.00 4.14
C ILE A 45 3.99 -4.67 5.43
N PHE A 46 3.54 -5.22 6.55
CA PHE A 46 4.32 -5.20 7.78
C PHE A 46 5.33 -6.35 7.76
N ILE A 47 6.56 -6.07 8.11
CA ILE A 47 7.62 -7.07 8.24
C ILE A 47 8.16 -7.10 9.67
N THR A 48 8.53 -8.29 10.13
CA THR A 48 9.17 -8.50 11.42
C THR A 48 10.12 -9.69 11.35
N SER A 49 11.04 -9.83 12.29
CA SER A 49 11.87 -11.02 12.39
C SER A 49 11.14 -12.14 13.16
N PRO A 50 11.50 -13.43 12.93
CA PRO A 50 10.97 -14.53 13.72
C PRO A 50 11.20 -14.34 15.23
N THR A 51 12.35 -13.83 15.62
CA THR A 51 12.69 -13.56 17.04
C THR A 51 11.72 -12.54 17.64
N ILE A 52 11.51 -11.40 16.99
CA ILE A 52 10.56 -10.36 17.47
C ILE A 52 9.14 -10.91 17.50
N LEU A 53 8.75 -11.73 16.50
CA LEU A 53 7.43 -12.34 16.46
C LEU A 53 7.17 -13.24 17.67
N GLU A 54 8.17 -13.96 18.14
CA GLU A 54 8.04 -14.81 19.34
C GLU A 54 8.14 -14.00 20.64
N GLU A 55 9.14 -13.16 20.78
CA GLU A 55 9.44 -12.45 22.03
C GLU A 55 8.49 -11.29 22.31
N GLN A 56 7.94 -10.65 21.25
CA GLN A 56 7.10 -9.46 21.36
C GLN A 56 5.70 -9.64 20.74
N LYS A 57 5.20 -10.86 20.71
CA LYS A 57 3.91 -11.18 20.11
C LYS A 57 2.77 -10.30 20.62
N GLU A 58 2.71 -10.02 21.91
CA GLU A 58 1.67 -9.17 22.51
C GLU A 58 1.75 -7.71 22.02
N VAL A 59 2.96 -7.18 21.86
CA VAL A 59 3.18 -5.82 21.34
C VAL A 59 2.72 -5.75 19.89
N LEU A 60 3.13 -6.71 19.06
CA LEU A 60 2.73 -6.78 17.67
C LEU A 60 1.21 -6.94 17.51
N THR A 61 0.59 -7.79 18.34
CA THR A 61 -0.88 -7.94 18.33
C THR A 61 -1.59 -6.65 18.71
N ARG A 62 -1.09 -5.92 19.72
CA ARG A 62 -1.64 -4.60 20.09
C ARG A 62 -1.44 -3.57 18.97
N PHE A 63 -0.28 -3.58 18.32
CA PHE A 63 -0.02 -2.71 17.17
C PHE A 63 -1.04 -2.94 16.05
N ILE A 64 -1.24 -4.18 15.61
CA ILE A 64 -2.23 -4.52 14.56
C ILE A 64 -3.65 -4.11 14.99
N LYS A 65 -4.00 -4.34 16.26
CA LYS A 65 -5.30 -3.91 16.80
C LYS A 65 -5.50 -2.39 16.75
N VAL A 66 -4.45 -1.61 17.02
CA VAL A 66 -4.52 -0.15 16.93
C VAL A 66 -4.68 0.29 15.48
N ILE A 67 -3.92 -0.31 14.55
CA ILE A 67 -4.06 0.00 13.12
C ILE A 67 -5.49 -0.28 12.62
N ARG A 68 -6.09 -1.43 12.97
CA ARG A 68 -7.50 -1.71 12.63
C ARG A 68 -8.45 -0.66 13.16
N LYS A 69 -8.34 -0.33 14.44
CA LYS A 69 -9.17 0.73 15.03
C LYS A 69 -9.00 2.07 14.32
N SER A 70 -7.79 2.38 13.88
CA SER A 70 -7.54 3.60 13.12
C SER A 70 -8.21 3.55 11.75
N ILE A 71 -8.19 2.40 11.07
CA ILE A 71 -8.88 2.22 9.78
C ILE A 71 -10.39 2.33 9.95
N ASP A 72 -10.95 1.70 10.99
CA ASP A 72 -12.37 1.83 11.32
C ASP A 72 -12.76 3.29 11.58
N TYR A 73 -11.90 4.03 12.30
CA TYR A 73 -12.10 5.43 12.57
C TYR A 73 -12.04 6.28 11.29
N ILE A 74 -11.05 6.04 10.44
CA ILE A 74 -10.89 6.69 9.13
C ILE A 74 -12.16 6.55 8.31
N SER A 75 -12.73 5.34 8.20
CA SER A 75 -13.90 5.08 7.40
C SER A 75 -15.19 5.78 7.88
N GLN A 76 -15.22 6.19 9.15
CA GLN A 76 -16.39 6.83 9.77
C GLN A 76 -16.23 8.34 9.97
N HIS A 77 -15.00 8.86 9.94
CA HIS A 77 -14.65 10.23 10.32
C HIS A 77 -13.70 10.91 9.34
N GLU A 78 -13.95 10.75 8.03
CA GLU A 78 -13.03 11.20 6.97
C GLU A 78 -12.56 12.66 7.14
N GLU A 79 -13.50 13.60 7.36
CA GLU A 79 -13.17 15.03 7.47
C GLU A 79 -12.35 15.36 8.73
N GLU A 80 -12.65 14.67 9.82
CA GLU A 80 -11.86 14.81 11.05
C GLU A 80 -10.45 14.24 10.86
N VAL A 81 -10.33 13.11 10.17
CA VAL A 81 -9.03 12.48 9.84
C VAL A 81 -8.19 13.40 8.96
N LYS A 82 -8.78 14.04 7.95
CA LYS A 82 -8.08 15.06 7.13
C LYS A 82 -7.58 16.21 8.02
N SER A 83 -8.41 16.70 8.91
CA SER A 83 -8.01 17.76 9.85
C SER A 83 -6.85 17.32 10.75
N ILE A 84 -6.91 16.11 11.31
CA ILE A 84 -5.82 15.52 12.10
C ILE A 84 -4.53 15.42 11.28
N TYR A 85 -4.62 14.93 10.04
CA TYR A 85 -3.49 14.82 9.14
C TYR A 85 -2.81 16.18 8.89
N PHE A 86 -3.58 17.20 8.50
CA PHE A 86 -3.04 18.53 8.24
C PHE A 86 -2.41 19.16 9.50
N ASN A 87 -3.05 18.99 10.64
CA ASN A 87 -2.52 19.48 11.92
C ASN A 87 -1.21 18.78 12.32
N TYR A 88 -1.13 17.46 12.14
CA TYR A 88 0.05 16.67 12.49
C TYR A 88 1.22 16.93 11.54
N THR A 89 0.96 16.96 10.24
CA THR A 89 1.99 17.14 9.19
C THR A 89 2.39 18.59 8.98
N LYS A 90 1.64 19.55 9.58
CA LYS A 90 1.82 21.00 9.38
C LYS A 90 1.66 21.43 7.92
N GLN A 91 0.83 20.70 7.17
CA GLN A 91 0.49 21.02 5.80
C GLN A 91 -0.71 22.00 5.76
N ASP A 92 -0.82 22.74 4.65
CA ASP A 92 -1.95 23.64 4.45
C ASP A 92 -3.24 22.85 4.17
N ALA A 93 -4.22 22.98 5.05
CA ALA A 93 -5.53 22.33 4.91
C ALA A 93 -6.33 22.83 3.69
N ASN A 94 -5.97 23.98 3.12
CA ASN A 94 -6.60 24.51 1.90
C ASN A 94 -5.91 24.03 0.61
N ASN A 95 -4.84 23.23 0.71
CA ASN A 95 -4.16 22.71 -0.46
C ASN A 95 -5.07 21.73 -1.23
N PRO A 96 -5.53 22.08 -2.45
CA PRO A 96 -6.50 21.24 -3.18
C PRO A 96 -5.90 19.90 -3.62
N VAL A 97 -4.61 19.86 -3.92
CA VAL A 97 -3.92 18.62 -4.33
C VAL A 97 -3.89 17.63 -3.18
N LEU A 98 -3.49 18.06 -1.99
CA LEU A 98 -3.45 17.19 -0.81
C LEU A 98 -4.84 16.74 -0.37
N ASN A 99 -5.85 17.59 -0.47
CA ASN A 99 -7.23 17.19 -0.20
C ASN A 99 -7.72 16.11 -1.16
N GLU A 100 -7.43 16.22 -2.45
CA GLU A 100 -7.79 15.21 -3.44
C GLU A 100 -7.02 13.90 -3.21
N ILE A 101 -5.72 13.96 -2.92
CA ILE A 101 -4.89 12.79 -2.57
C ILE A 101 -5.46 12.08 -1.34
N LEU A 102 -5.81 12.79 -0.27
CA LEU A 102 -6.38 12.19 0.93
C LEU A 102 -7.73 11.54 0.62
N THR A 103 -8.62 12.22 -0.09
CA THR A 103 -9.91 11.67 -0.51
C THR A 103 -9.76 10.39 -1.34
N ALA A 104 -8.76 10.32 -2.22
CA ALA A 104 -8.48 9.14 -3.03
C ALA A 104 -7.78 8.01 -2.23
N THR A 105 -7.05 8.36 -1.18
CA THR A 105 -6.23 7.41 -0.41
C THR A 105 -6.99 6.76 0.75
N LEU A 106 -7.79 7.53 1.49
CA LEU A 106 -8.46 7.03 2.70
C LEU A 106 -9.30 5.76 2.46
N PRO A 107 -10.05 5.63 1.34
CA PRO A 107 -10.81 4.42 1.03
C PRO A 107 -9.96 3.19 0.68
N GLN A 108 -8.65 3.35 0.44
CA GLN A 108 -7.75 2.25 0.08
C GLN A 108 -7.25 1.44 1.29
N PHE A 109 -7.48 1.93 2.49
CA PHE A 109 -7.11 1.18 3.69
C PHE A 109 -7.99 -0.05 3.86
N VAL A 110 -7.36 -1.23 3.92
CA VAL A 110 -8.05 -2.51 4.07
C VAL A 110 -8.20 -2.90 5.54
N HIS A 111 -9.32 -3.55 5.87
CA HIS A 111 -9.59 -4.05 7.22
C HIS A 111 -9.02 -5.46 7.45
N ASP A 112 -8.91 -6.25 6.40
CA ASP A 112 -8.35 -7.60 6.46
C ASP A 112 -6.86 -7.58 6.15
N PHE A 113 -6.05 -7.90 7.15
CA PHE A 113 -4.60 -8.02 7.03
C PHE A 113 -4.15 -9.45 6.80
N SER A 114 -5.08 -10.39 6.61
CA SER A 114 -4.74 -11.76 6.32
C SER A 114 -4.14 -11.91 4.93
N MET A 115 -3.21 -12.85 4.82
CA MET A 115 -2.58 -13.23 3.57
C MET A 115 -2.81 -14.72 3.34
N SER A 116 -2.65 -15.20 2.11
CA SER A 116 -2.84 -16.60 1.77
C SER A 116 -1.60 -17.22 1.11
N ALA A 117 -1.43 -18.52 1.30
CA ALA A 117 -0.38 -19.27 0.60
C ALA A 117 -0.57 -19.20 -0.93
N ASP A 118 -1.82 -19.30 -1.39
CA ASP A 118 -2.17 -19.23 -2.80
C ASP A 118 -1.73 -17.90 -3.46
N TYR A 119 -1.89 -16.78 -2.74
CA TYR A 119 -1.38 -15.49 -3.20
C TYR A 119 0.13 -15.53 -3.45
N TYR A 120 0.90 -16.03 -2.47
CA TYR A 120 2.34 -16.10 -2.58
C TYR A 120 2.80 -17.13 -3.62
N ASP A 121 2.11 -18.26 -3.75
CA ASP A 121 2.41 -19.27 -4.77
C ASP A 121 2.22 -18.71 -6.17
N ARG A 122 1.12 -18.04 -6.45
CA ARG A 122 0.89 -17.38 -7.74
C ARG A 122 1.95 -16.33 -8.07
N LEU A 123 2.30 -15.51 -7.10
CA LEU A 123 3.33 -14.48 -7.27
C LEU A 123 4.70 -15.11 -7.56
N GLN A 124 5.11 -16.14 -6.81
CA GLN A 124 6.36 -16.86 -7.04
C GLN A 124 6.40 -17.55 -8.41
N GLN A 125 5.30 -18.19 -8.84
CA GLN A 125 5.23 -18.82 -10.16
C GLN A 125 5.42 -17.79 -11.27
N TRP A 126 4.77 -16.65 -11.18
CA TRP A 126 4.95 -15.57 -12.14
C TRP A 126 6.40 -15.04 -12.16
N LEU A 127 6.99 -14.80 -10.98
CA LEU A 127 8.39 -14.35 -10.86
C LEU A 127 9.36 -15.36 -11.47
N LYS A 128 9.11 -16.69 -11.30
CA LYS A 128 9.91 -17.75 -11.89
C LYS A 128 9.74 -17.80 -13.41
N GLN A 129 8.51 -17.77 -13.91
CA GLN A 129 8.21 -17.78 -15.34
C GLN A 129 8.82 -16.58 -16.08
N THR A 130 8.91 -15.45 -15.43
CA THR A 130 9.52 -14.22 -15.97
C THR A 130 11.02 -14.12 -15.70
N GLY A 131 11.64 -15.16 -15.14
CA GLY A 131 13.08 -15.22 -14.87
C GLY A 131 13.58 -14.28 -13.77
N LYS A 132 12.68 -13.80 -12.89
CA LYS A 132 13.03 -12.90 -11.77
C LYS A 132 13.55 -13.67 -10.56
N ILE A 133 13.18 -14.93 -10.42
CA ILE A 133 13.72 -15.86 -9.43
C ILE A 133 14.01 -17.20 -10.09
N GLU A 134 15.00 -17.92 -9.59
CA GLU A 134 15.39 -19.25 -10.12
C GLU A 134 14.50 -20.36 -9.59
N LYS A 135 14.07 -20.27 -8.34
CA LYS A 135 13.26 -21.30 -7.67
C LYS A 135 12.22 -20.66 -6.74
N THR A 136 11.14 -21.40 -6.53
CA THR A 136 10.15 -21.10 -5.51
C THR A 136 10.55 -21.75 -4.17
N ILE A 137 10.04 -21.19 -3.07
CA ILE A 137 10.20 -21.75 -1.73
C ILE A 137 8.81 -21.89 -1.08
N ASP A 138 8.70 -22.67 0.00
CA ASP A 138 7.43 -22.78 0.73
C ASP A 138 7.02 -21.38 1.24
N PRO A 139 5.86 -20.85 0.84
CA PRO A 139 5.39 -19.54 1.30
C PRO A 139 5.33 -19.43 2.83
N LYS A 140 4.95 -20.52 3.52
CA LYS A 140 4.88 -20.56 4.99
C LYS A 140 6.20 -20.27 5.68
N SER A 141 7.33 -20.32 4.97
CA SER A 141 8.64 -20.03 5.52
C SER A 141 8.92 -18.53 5.69
N TYR A 142 8.15 -17.63 5.07
CA TYR A 142 8.43 -16.19 5.07
C TYR A 142 7.22 -15.29 5.32
N TRP A 143 6.01 -15.85 5.51
CA TRP A 143 4.86 -15.07 5.93
C TRP A 143 4.04 -15.78 7.01
N THR A 144 3.19 -15.03 7.72
CA THR A 144 2.35 -15.60 8.78
C THR A 144 1.13 -14.73 9.08
N ASN A 145 0.02 -15.37 9.42
CA ASN A 145 -1.18 -14.70 9.95
C ASN A 145 -1.28 -14.77 11.49
N ARG A 146 -0.23 -15.18 12.20
CA ARG A 146 -0.27 -15.42 13.66
C ARG A 146 -0.69 -14.21 14.49
N ILE A 147 -0.59 -13.01 13.94
CA ILE A 147 -0.97 -11.74 14.57
C ILE A 147 -1.97 -10.95 13.73
N ALA A 148 -2.46 -11.51 12.62
CA ALA A 148 -3.35 -10.82 11.68
C ALA A 148 -4.82 -10.76 12.14
N PHE A 149 -5.20 -11.41 13.24
CA PHE A 149 -6.57 -11.54 13.75
C PHE A 149 -6.74 -10.90 15.12
#